data_494251e23210595c78f4ee33da73135f
#
_entry.id   494251e23210595c78f4ee33da73135f
#
_cell.length_a   1.000
_cell.length_b   1.000
_cell.length_c   1.000
_cell.angle_alpha   90.00
_cell.angle_beta   90.00
_cell.angle_gamma   90.00
#
_symmetry.space_group_name_H-M   'P 1'
#
loop_
_entity.id
_entity.type
_entity.pdbx_description
1 polymer ?
#
loop_
_entity_poly.entity_id
_entity_poly.type
_entity_poly.pdbx_seq_one_letter_code
_entity_poly.pdbx_strand_id
1 'polypeptide(L)'
;MSILKSSIQPNGLKEVSLGNSIGAFEKLLRDEYQRGNVVFELDTHFLIVVFMDSIIVKVNLLYNKVAQISFYNKFLGKFNDIGIGSTLGVFMDTYPTAEYDDDQNFFYIPNSTYENMAFFFENPYSFASDNKLEEITINDSSLLVICSNT
;
A
#
# COMPACT_ATOMS: atom_id res chain seq x y z
N MET A 1 1.19 10.71 -17.70
CA MET A 1 1.23 9.29 -17.31
C MET A 1 0.45 9.08 -16.04
N SER A 2 -0.37 8.05 -16.00
CA SER A 2 -1.20 7.78 -14.81
C SER A 2 -0.37 7.22 -13.67
N ILE A 3 -0.62 7.71 -12.44
CA ILE A 3 -0.05 7.15 -11.22
C ILE A 3 -0.39 5.66 -11.06
N LEU A 4 -1.49 5.18 -11.66
CA LEU A 4 -1.90 3.77 -11.61
C LEU A 4 -0.89 2.81 -12.26
N LYS A 5 0.06 3.31 -13.03
CA LYS A 5 1.09 2.49 -13.71
C LYS A 5 2.48 2.65 -13.09
N SER A 6 2.60 3.41 -12.01
CA SER A 6 3.90 3.64 -11.36
C SER A 6 4.43 2.37 -10.71
N SER A 7 5.73 2.17 -10.79
CA SER A 7 6.39 1.05 -10.12
C SER A 7 6.32 1.19 -8.60
N ILE A 8 6.04 0.09 -7.93
CA ILE A 8 6.02 0.03 -6.46
C ILE A 8 7.45 -0.19 -5.96
N GLN A 9 7.87 0.64 -5.02
CA GLN A 9 9.13 0.53 -4.29
C GLN A 9 8.85 0.22 -2.82
N PRO A 10 9.82 -0.25 -2.03
CA PRO A 10 9.59 -0.55 -0.62
C PRO A 10 9.10 0.64 0.22
N ASN A 11 9.33 1.87 -0.23
CA ASN A 11 8.87 3.08 0.44
C ASN A 11 7.64 3.71 -0.22
N GLY A 12 7.09 3.13 -1.28
CA GLY A 12 5.92 3.65 -1.98
C GLY A 12 6.11 3.84 -3.47
N LEU A 13 5.62 4.96 -3.97
CA LEU A 13 5.75 5.36 -5.36
C LEU A 13 6.73 6.52 -5.49
N LYS A 14 7.21 6.76 -6.71
CA LYS A 14 7.97 7.95 -7.03
C LYS A 14 7.20 9.23 -6.67
N GLU A 15 5.91 9.24 -6.95
CA GLU A 15 5.03 10.40 -6.77
C GLU A 15 4.64 10.63 -5.31
N VAL A 16 4.48 9.57 -4.53
CA VAL A 16 4.13 9.63 -3.11
C VAL A 16 4.74 8.46 -2.37
N SER A 17 5.46 8.75 -1.28
CA SER A 17 6.17 7.73 -0.52
C SER A 17 6.01 7.93 0.99
N LEU A 18 6.30 6.87 1.74
CA LEU A 18 6.28 6.91 3.20
C LEU A 18 7.16 8.04 3.72
N GLY A 19 6.66 8.76 4.72
CA GLY A 19 7.37 9.88 5.32
C GLY A 19 7.22 11.20 4.59
N ASN A 20 6.63 11.23 3.39
CA ASN A 20 6.32 12.48 2.72
C ASN A 20 5.30 13.29 3.53
N SER A 21 5.48 14.61 3.56
CA SER A 21 4.41 15.52 3.97
C SER A 21 3.35 15.64 2.87
N ILE A 22 2.17 16.13 3.20
CA ILE A 22 1.13 16.44 2.20
C ILE A 22 1.69 17.40 1.14
N GLY A 23 2.47 18.39 1.55
CA GLY A 23 3.07 19.35 0.63
C GLY A 23 3.97 18.72 -0.43
N ALA A 24 4.59 17.57 -0.12
CA ALA A 24 5.49 16.90 -1.06
C ALA A 24 4.75 16.34 -2.28
N PHE A 25 3.46 16.02 -2.17
CA PHE A 25 2.65 15.53 -3.30
C PHE A 25 1.40 16.40 -3.56
N GLU A 26 1.43 17.66 -3.12
CA GLU A 26 0.32 18.58 -3.25
C GLU A 26 -0.12 18.78 -4.71
N LYS A 27 0.84 18.89 -5.64
CA LYS A 27 0.51 19.07 -7.06
C LYS A 27 -0.27 17.88 -7.62
N LEU A 28 0.20 16.66 -7.34
CA LEU A 28 -0.50 15.45 -7.72
C LEU A 28 -1.91 15.42 -7.14
N LEU A 29 -2.02 15.72 -5.84
CA LEU A 29 -3.29 15.73 -5.13
C LEU A 29 -4.28 16.71 -5.75
N ARG A 30 -3.83 17.94 -6.02
CA ARG A 30 -4.66 18.98 -6.62
C ARG A 30 -5.09 18.63 -8.03
N ASP A 31 -4.16 18.15 -8.87
CA ASP A 31 -4.45 17.79 -10.26
C ASP A 31 -5.47 16.65 -10.33
N GLU A 32 -5.31 15.62 -9.52
CA GLU A 32 -6.24 14.49 -9.49
C GLU A 32 -7.58 14.85 -8.84
N TYR A 33 -7.59 15.74 -7.85
CA TYR A 33 -8.82 16.25 -7.25
C TYR A 33 -9.65 17.03 -8.29
N GLN A 34 -9.01 17.87 -9.09
CA GLN A 34 -9.68 18.63 -10.14
C GLN A 34 -10.28 17.75 -11.23
N ARG A 35 -9.69 16.55 -11.44
CA ARG A 35 -10.22 15.55 -12.37
C ARG A 35 -11.34 14.70 -11.78
N GLY A 36 -11.68 14.89 -10.51
CA GLY A 36 -12.67 14.08 -9.82
C GLY A 36 -12.17 12.71 -9.39
N ASN A 37 -10.86 12.51 -9.33
CA ASN A 37 -10.24 11.21 -9.06
C ASN A 37 -9.80 11.00 -7.61
N VAL A 38 -10.16 11.90 -6.70
CA VAL A 38 -9.72 11.85 -5.31
C VAL A 38 -10.91 11.95 -4.37
N VAL A 39 -10.92 11.09 -3.37
CA VAL A 39 -11.86 11.14 -2.24
C VAL A 39 -11.06 11.27 -0.96
N PHE A 40 -11.52 12.14 -0.07
CA PHE A 40 -10.92 12.34 1.25
C PHE A 40 -11.80 11.75 2.32
N GLU A 41 -11.18 11.12 3.31
CA GLU A 41 -11.85 10.66 4.52
C GLU A 41 -10.99 11.02 5.73
N LEU A 42 -11.61 11.54 6.77
CA LEU A 42 -10.93 11.89 8.01
C LEU A 42 -11.23 10.84 9.07
N ASP A 43 -10.22 10.12 9.46
CA ASP A 43 -10.22 9.24 10.63
C ASP A 43 -9.47 9.98 11.75
N THR A 44 -9.84 9.79 12.99
CA THR A 44 -9.43 10.56 14.18
C THR A 44 -7.96 11.04 14.17
N HIS A 45 -7.03 10.20 13.71
CA HIS A 45 -5.60 10.49 13.72
C HIS A 45 -5.00 10.56 12.33
N PHE A 46 -5.78 10.24 11.30
CA PHE A 46 -5.28 10.10 9.94
C PHE A 46 -6.17 10.79 8.93
N LEU A 47 -5.55 11.41 7.95
CA LEU A 47 -6.22 11.77 6.70
C LEU A 47 -6.04 10.62 5.74
N ILE A 48 -7.14 10.12 5.20
CA ILE A 48 -7.14 9.04 4.22
C ILE A 48 -7.46 9.64 2.86
N VAL A 49 -6.56 9.48 1.91
CA VAL A 49 -6.70 9.99 0.55
C VAL A 49 -6.80 8.80 -0.38
N VAL A 50 -7.90 8.71 -1.13
CA VAL A 50 -8.14 7.61 -2.07
C VAL A 50 -8.04 8.16 -3.49
N PHE A 51 -7.09 7.66 -4.27
CA PHE A 51 -6.90 8.01 -5.68
C PHE A 51 -7.52 6.94 -6.55
N MET A 52 -8.49 7.32 -7.39
CA MET A 52 -9.05 6.48 -8.47
C MET A 52 -9.53 5.10 -7.96
N ASP A 53 -9.99 5.03 -6.72
CA ASP A 53 -10.43 3.78 -6.07
C ASP A 53 -9.40 2.64 -6.23
N SER A 54 -8.13 2.98 -6.21
CA SER A 54 -7.04 2.01 -6.46
C SER A 54 -5.78 2.27 -5.64
N ILE A 55 -5.63 3.44 -5.04
CA ILE A 55 -4.51 3.78 -4.17
C ILE A 55 -5.06 4.50 -2.94
N ILE A 56 -4.72 4.00 -1.76
CA ILE A 56 -5.05 4.65 -0.50
C ILE A 56 -3.77 5.16 0.13
N VAL A 57 -3.73 6.45 0.44
CA VAL A 57 -2.62 7.09 1.16
C VAL A 57 -3.14 7.52 2.52
N LYS A 58 -2.54 7.00 3.58
CA LYS A 58 -2.90 7.34 4.96
C LYS A 58 -1.84 8.25 5.54
N VAL A 59 -2.22 9.48 5.89
CA VAL A 59 -1.34 10.51 6.42
C VAL A 59 -1.56 10.66 7.92
N ASN A 60 -0.50 10.52 8.71
CA ASN A 60 -0.55 10.78 10.14
C ASN A 60 -0.68 12.30 10.35
N LEU A 61 -1.79 12.73 10.96
CA LEU A 61 -2.08 14.16 11.13
C LEU A 61 -1.19 14.85 12.15
N LEU A 62 -0.70 14.11 13.15
CA LEU A 62 0.17 14.68 14.17
C LEU A 62 1.52 15.11 13.58
N TYR A 63 2.09 14.29 12.70
CA TYR A 63 3.40 14.53 12.12
C TYR A 63 3.36 15.05 10.69
N ASN A 64 2.18 15.10 10.06
CA ASN A 64 2.01 15.43 8.66
C ASN A 64 2.92 14.57 7.76
N LYS A 65 2.87 13.25 7.94
CA LYS A 65 3.67 12.28 7.19
C LYS A 65 2.85 11.10 6.74
N VAL A 66 3.11 10.65 5.51
CA VAL A 66 2.51 9.44 4.97
C VAL A 66 2.95 8.24 5.80
N ALA A 67 1.97 7.53 6.37
CA ALA A 67 2.20 6.38 7.25
C ALA A 67 1.95 5.04 6.55
N GLN A 68 1.10 5.02 5.53
CA GLN A 68 0.71 3.79 4.85
C GLN A 68 0.24 4.10 3.43
N ILE A 69 0.58 3.23 2.50
CA ILE A 69 0.10 3.29 1.12
C ILE A 69 -0.40 1.90 0.74
N SER A 70 -1.64 1.82 0.23
CA SER A 70 -2.23 0.57 -0.24
C SER A 70 -2.55 0.65 -1.71
N PHE A 71 -2.29 -0.44 -2.43
CA PHE A 71 -2.57 -0.60 -3.85
C PHE A 71 -3.57 -1.74 -4.03
N TYR A 72 -4.60 -1.51 -4.81
CA TYR A 72 -5.65 -2.51 -5.02
C TYR A 72 -6.42 -2.23 -6.32
N ASN A 73 -7.45 -3.05 -6.59
CA ASN A 73 -8.41 -2.83 -7.67
C ASN A 73 -7.75 -2.67 -9.04
N LYS A 74 -7.74 -1.46 -9.62
CA LYS A 74 -7.25 -1.20 -10.98
C LYS A 74 -5.79 -0.76 -11.03
N PHE A 75 -5.05 -0.86 -9.93
CA PHE A 75 -3.65 -0.51 -9.93
C PHE A 75 -2.86 -1.48 -10.81
N LEU A 76 -2.11 -0.93 -11.77
CA LEU A 76 -1.38 -1.69 -12.79
C LEU A 76 0.13 -1.76 -12.55
N GLY A 77 0.64 -0.95 -11.64
CA GLY A 77 2.06 -0.96 -11.30
C GLY A 77 2.46 -2.25 -10.60
N LYS A 78 3.75 -2.54 -10.61
CA LYS A 78 4.27 -3.79 -10.06
C LYS A 78 5.42 -3.54 -9.10
N PHE A 79 5.57 -4.46 -8.15
CA PHE A 79 6.72 -4.59 -7.30
C PHE A 79 7.50 -5.84 -7.75
N ASN A 80 8.66 -5.65 -8.41
CA ASN A 80 9.48 -6.77 -8.92
C ASN A 80 8.64 -7.82 -9.66
N ASP A 81 7.88 -7.40 -10.66
CA ASP A 81 6.98 -8.22 -11.47
C ASP A 81 5.76 -8.79 -10.75
N ILE A 82 5.57 -8.47 -9.47
CA ILE A 82 4.38 -8.85 -8.71
C ILE A 82 3.42 -7.65 -8.69
N GLY A 83 2.18 -7.87 -9.07
CA GLY A 83 1.13 -6.85 -9.09
C GLY A 83 -0.23 -7.41 -8.73
N ILE A 84 -1.24 -6.56 -8.70
CA ILE A 84 -2.62 -6.96 -8.44
C ILE A 84 -3.04 -7.98 -9.51
N GLY A 85 -3.57 -9.11 -9.07
CA GLY A 85 -3.92 -10.24 -9.95
C GLY A 85 -2.84 -11.29 -10.13
N SER A 86 -1.61 -11.05 -9.66
CA SER A 86 -0.57 -12.08 -9.65
C SER A 86 -0.99 -13.25 -8.79
N THR A 87 -0.66 -14.48 -9.21
CA THR A 87 -1.03 -15.68 -8.45
C THR A 87 -0.11 -15.92 -7.28
N LEU A 88 -0.61 -16.63 -6.27
CA LEU A 88 0.19 -17.03 -5.12
C LEU A 88 1.38 -17.90 -5.55
N GLY A 89 1.20 -18.76 -6.55
CA GLY A 89 2.28 -19.57 -7.09
C GLY A 89 3.45 -18.73 -7.61
N VAL A 90 3.17 -17.72 -8.41
CA VAL A 90 4.19 -16.79 -8.92
C VAL A 90 4.83 -16.01 -7.78
N PHE A 91 4.03 -15.54 -6.82
CA PHE A 91 4.53 -14.81 -5.65
C PHE A 91 5.50 -15.67 -4.83
N MET A 92 5.14 -16.93 -4.53
CA MET A 92 6.00 -17.83 -3.75
C MET A 92 7.24 -18.26 -4.52
N ASP A 93 7.16 -18.37 -5.84
CA ASP A 93 8.35 -18.65 -6.68
C ASP A 93 9.32 -17.46 -6.67
N THR A 94 8.79 -16.25 -6.65
CA THR A 94 9.61 -15.01 -6.59
C THR A 94 10.18 -14.80 -5.20
N TYR A 95 9.40 -15.06 -4.16
CA TYR A 95 9.77 -14.85 -2.76
C TYR A 95 9.54 -16.13 -1.95
N PRO A 96 10.42 -17.15 -2.12
CA PRO A 96 10.23 -18.44 -1.43
C PRO A 96 10.36 -18.37 0.09
N THR A 97 10.93 -17.28 0.62
CA THR A 97 11.04 -17.08 2.07
C THR A 97 9.85 -16.34 2.67
N ALA A 98 8.85 -15.98 1.87
CA ALA A 98 7.67 -15.30 2.36
C ALA A 98 6.94 -16.16 3.40
N GLU A 99 6.42 -15.50 4.44
CA GLU A 99 5.67 -16.13 5.53
C GLU A 99 4.26 -15.56 5.59
N TYR A 100 3.35 -16.34 6.15
CA TYR A 100 1.95 -15.94 6.32
C TYR A 100 1.68 -15.54 7.77
N ASP A 101 1.13 -14.34 7.96
CA ASP A 101 0.63 -13.87 9.26
C ASP A 101 -0.85 -14.26 9.36
N ASP A 102 -1.15 -15.30 10.13
CA ASP A 102 -2.50 -15.84 10.26
C ASP A 102 -3.41 -15.00 11.18
N ASP A 103 -2.84 -14.08 11.97
CA ASP A 103 -3.63 -13.14 12.77
C ASP A 103 -4.19 -12.00 11.90
N GLN A 104 -3.44 -11.56 10.88
CA GLN A 104 -3.80 -10.44 10.02
C GLN A 104 -4.09 -10.84 8.57
N ASN A 105 -3.92 -12.10 8.22
CA ASN A 105 -4.27 -12.70 6.93
C ASN A 105 -3.52 -12.10 5.73
N PHE A 106 -2.21 -11.90 5.87
CA PHE A 106 -1.36 -11.46 4.76
C PHE A 106 -0.04 -12.21 4.73
N PHE A 107 0.62 -12.19 3.55
CA PHE A 107 1.99 -12.64 3.40
C PHE A 107 2.95 -11.47 3.57
N TYR A 108 4.14 -11.73 4.09
CA TYR A 108 5.22 -10.76 4.20
C TYR A 108 6.55 -11.45 3.95
N ILE A 109 7.61 -10.67 3.70
CA ILE A 109 8.95 -11.21 3.39
C ILE A 109 9.88 -10.85 4.54
N PRO A 110 10.09 -11.75 5.52
CA PRO A 110 10.86 -11.45 6.72
C PRO A 110 12.36 -11.30 6.41
N ASN A 111 13.06 -10.61 7.31
CA ASN A 111 14.52 -10.43 7.25
C ASN A 111 15.00 -9.81 5.94
N SER A 112 14.23 -8.88 5.39
CA SER A 112 14.52 -8.22 4.12
C SER A 112 14.20 -6.73 4.19
N THR A 113 14.60 -6.00 3.15
CA THR A 113 14.20 -4.59 2.98
C THR A 113 12.70 -4.44 2.68
N TYR A 114 11.99 -5.55 2.51
CA TYR A 114 10.56 -5.59 2.15
C TYR A 114 9.66 -5.97 3.33
N GLU A 115 10.19 -6.05 4.55
CA GLU A 115 9.41 -6.44 5.73
C GLU A 115 8.21 -5.54 6.01
N ASN A 116 8.26 -4.30 5.55
CA ASN A 116 7.18 -3.33 5.72
C ASN A 116 6.05 -3.48 4.70
N MET A 117 6.12 -4.49 3.84
CA MET A 117 5.11 -4.76 2.82
C MET A 117 4.23 -5.93 3.22
N ALA A 118 2.93 -5.77 3.06
CA ALA A 118 1.93 -6.81 3.29
C ALA A 118 1.21 -7.14 1.99
N PHE A 119 1.10 -8.42 1.68
CA PHE A 119 0.49 -8.92 0.45
C PHE A 119 -0.77 -9.71 0.80
N PHE A 120 -1.93 -9.19 0.39
CA PHE A 120 -3.25 -9.76 0.68
C PHE A 120 -3.79 -10.45 -0.56
N PHE A 121 -4.16 -11.73 -0.43
CA PHE A 121 -4.75 -12.52 -1.52
C PHE A 121 -6.27 -12.60 -1.36
N GLU A 122 -6.97 -12.84 -2.48
CA GLU A 122 -8.43 -12.80 -2.53
C GLU A 122 -9.09 -13.76 -1.54
N ASN A 123 -8.50 -14.96 -1.38
CA ASN A 123 -9.04 -15.99 -0.50
C ASN A 123 -8.13 -16.15 0.72
N PRO A 124 -8.42 -15.50 1.85
CA PRO A 124 -7.67 -15.70 3.08
C PRO A 124 -7.68 -17.19 3.48
N TYR A 125 -6.59 -17.65 4.07
CA TYR A 125 -6.41 -19.05 4.48
C TYR A 125 -6.30 -20.06 3.33
N SER A 126 -6.35 -19.63 2.06
CA SER A 126 -6.10 -20.51 0.94
C SER A 126 -4.66 -20.40 0.47
N PHE A 127 -3.96 -21.53 0.40
CA PHE A 127 -2.60 -21.62 -0.12
C PHE A 127 -2.58 -22.20 -1.54
N ALA A 128 -3.72 -22.22 -2.21
CA ALA A 128 -3.81 -22.66 -3.60
C ALA A 128 -2.98 -21.72 -4.52
N SER A 129 -2.25 -22.33 -5.45
CA SER A 129 -1.34 -21.58 -6.34
C SER A 129 -2.03 -20.57 -7.25
N ASP A 130 -3.33 -20.75 -7.51
CA ASP A 130 -4.14 -19.86 -8.34
C ASP A 130 -4.83 -18.72 -7.57
N ASN A 131 -4.66 -18.67 -6.24
CA ASN A 131 -5.16 -17.56 -5.42
C ASN A 131 -4.50 -16.26 -5.87
N LYS A 132 -5.29 -15.19 -6.10
CA LYS A 132 -4.80 -13.96 -6.72
C LYS A 132 -4.56 -12.86 -5.70
N LEU A 133 -3.49 -12.13 -5.91
CA LEU A 133 -3.15 -10.95 -5.10
C LEU A 133 -4.20 -9.87 -5.30
N GLU A 134 -4.77 -9.40 -4.20
CA GLU A 134 -5.84 -8.40 -4.16
C GLU A 134 -5.33 -7.02 -3.74
N GLU A 135 -4.37 -6.97 -2.83
CA GLU A 135 -3.87 -5.72 -2.26
C GLU A 135 -2.41 -5.85 -1.86
N ILE A 136 -1.66 -4.78 -2.08
CA ILE A 136 -0.31 -4.60 -1.54
C ILE A 136 -0.34 -3.37 -0.64
N THR A 137 0.09 -3.50 0.60
CA THR A 137 0.15 -2.39 1.56
C THR A 137 1.58 -2.20 2.05
N ILE A 138 2.03 -0.96 2.06
CA ILE A 138 3.35 -0.57 2.54
C ILE A 138 3.17 0.29 3.78
N ASN A 139 3.84 -0.08 4.86
CA ASN A 139 3.66 0.54 6.18
C ASN A 139 4.93 1.19 6.71
N ASP A 140 4.76 2.35 7.36
CA ASP A 140 5.72 2.84 8.35
C ASP A 140 5.08 2.62 9.72
N SER A 141 5.51 1.59 10.43
CA SER A 141 4.90 1.20 11.70
C SER A 141 5.02 2.28 12.78
N SER A 142 6.10 3.08 12.74
CA SER A 142 6.29 4.16 13.70
C SER A 142 5.25 5.29 13.55
N LEU A 143 4.75 5.50 12.34
CA LEU A 143 3.73 6.50 12.02
C LEU A 143 2.30 5.97 12.16
N LEU A 144 2.13 4.66 12.28
CA LEU A 144 0.82 4.04 12.49
C LEU A 144 0.47 3.90 13.96
N VAL A 145 1.44 4.00 14.86
CA VAL A 145 1.20 3.97 16.30
C VAL A 145 0.56 5.28 16.71
N ILE A 146 -0.64 5.16 17.27
CA ILE A 146 -1.34 6.28 17.87
C ILE A 146 -0.83 6.38 19.31
N CYS A 147 -0.11 7.45 19.62
CA CYS A 147 0.19 7.75 21.00
C CYS A 147 -1.10 8.13 21.72
N SER A 148 -1.75 7.15 22.34
CA SER A 148 -2.80 7.46 23.29
C SER A 148 -2.13 8.06 24.51
N ASN A 149 -2.20 9.36 24.68
CA ASN A 149 -1.92 9.97 25.95
C ASN A 149 -3.04 9.61 26.89
N THR A 150 -2.78 8.63 27.65
CA THR A 150 -3.58 8.40 28.85
C THR A 150 -3.22 9.41 29.90
#